data_dd19b5aadcf52ceb54aff69cb0cc33ac
#
_entry.id   dd19b5aadcf52ceb54aff69cb0cc33ac
#
_cell.length_a   1.000
_cell.length_b   1.000
_cell.length_c   1.000
_cell.angle_alpha   90.00
_cell.angle_beta   90.00
_cell.angle_gamma   90.00
#
_symmetry.space_group_name_H-M   'P 1'
#
loop_
_entity.id
_entity.type
_entity.pdbx_description
1 polymer ?
#
loop_
_entity_poly.entity_id
_entity_poly.type
_entity_poly.pdbx_seq_one_letter_code
_entity_poly.pdbx_strand_id
1 'polypeptide(L)'
;NAFTSDVVKDADALIVRTRTRCNRELLEGSQVKFIATATIGYDHIDVDYCREAGITWTNCPGCNAGSVEQYIHSVLLLLQHEKGLELEKSTIGIVGVGHVGSRVKRMAEELGMKVLLNDPPRADRGEEGFVDLETIARECDVITFHTPLNRGGKYATYHLVDEDFLFSLE
;
A
#
# COMPACT_ATOMS: atom_id res chain seq x y z
N ASN A 1 -11.42 -18.10 -13.00
CA ASN A 1 -12.06 -16.82 -12.75
C ASN A 1 -13.57 -17.02 -12.73
N ALA A 2 -14.24 -16.49 -11.73
CA ALA A 2 -15.69 -16.55 -11.63
C ALA A 2 -16.40 -15.50 -12.52
N PHE A 3 -15.66 -14.51 -13.02
CA PHE A 3 -16.17 -13.44 -13.88
C PHE A 3 -15.71 -13.67 -15.33
N THR A 4 -16.67 -13.94 -16.19
CA THR A 4 -16.52 -14.01 -17.65
C THR A 4 -17.44 -12.97 -18.29
N SER A 5 -17.23 -12.62 -19.55
CA SER A 5 -18.08 -11.67 -20.27
C SER A 5 -19.55 -12.09 -20.26
N ASP A 6 -19.84 -13.37 -20.37
CA ASP A 6 -21.23 -13.91 -20.32
C ASP A 6 -21.88 -13.69 -18.95
N VAL A 7 -21.10 -13.85 -17.86
CA VAL A 7 -21.61 -13.67 -16.48
C VAL A 7 -21.89 -12.21 -16.14
N VAL A 8 -21.10 -11.28 -16.68
CA VAL A 8 -21.26 -9.85 -16.39
C VAL A 8 -22.17 -9.12 -17.37
N LYS A 9 -22.63 -9.79 -18.41
CA LYS A 9 -23.37 -9.19 -19.53
C LYS A 9 -24.57 -8.38 -19.08
N ASP A 10 -25.38 -8.93 -18.18
CA ASP A 10 -26.63 -8.34 -17.70
C ASP A 10 -26.51 -7.69 -16.32
N ALA A 11 -25.27 -7.52 -15.83
CA ALA A 11 -25.00 -6.88 -14.54
C ALA A 11 -24.99 -5.36 -14.68
N ASP A 12 -25.67 -4.64 -13.79
CA ASP A 12 -25.58 -3.18 -13.70
C ASP A 12 -24.34 -2.70 -12.96
N ALA A 13 -23.86 -3.48 -11.98
CA ALA A 13 -22.71 -3.15 -11.16
C ALA A 13 -21.87 -4.37 -10.80
N LEU A 14 -20.56 -4.17 -10.66
CA LEU A 14 -19.63 -5.20 -10.20
C LEU A 14 -18.97 -4.79 -8.90
N ILE A 15 -18.89 -5.72 -7.94
CA ILE A 15 -18.02 -5.60 -6.77
C ILE A 15 -16.90 -6.63 -6.92
N VAL A 16 -15.68 -6.15 -7.05
CA VAL A 16 -14.52 -6.98 -7.41
C VAL A 16 -13.38 -6.86 -6.39
N ARG A 17 -12.37 -7.69 -6.57
CA ARG A 17 -11.05 -7.60 -5.95
C ARG A 17 -9.97 -7.85 -7.02
N THR A 18 -8.71 -7.83 -6.62
CA THR A 18 -7.52 -7.88 -7.48
C THR A 18 -7.46 -9.01 -8.52
N ARG A 19 -8.19 -10.11 -8.33
CA ARG A 19 -8.18 -11.26 -9.24
C ARG A 19 -9.02 -11.08 -10.52
N THR A 20 -9.92 -10.09 -10.52
CA THR A 20 -10.81 -9.82 -11.67
C THR A 20 -10.26 -8.63 -12.44
N ARG A 21 -9.79 -8.86 -13.65
CA ARG A 21 -9.38 -7.77 -14.55
C ARG A 21 -10.63 -7.18 -15.21
N CYS A 22 -10.95 -5.94 -14.82
CA CYS A 22 -12.05 -5.17 -15.42
C CYS A 22 -11.50 -4.37 -16.60
N ASN A 23 -11.37 -5.01 -17.72
CA ASN A 23 -10.84 -4.47 -18.97
C ASN A 23 -11.87 -4.58 -20.10
N ARG A 24 -11.54 -4.08 -21.28
CA ARG A 24 -12.40 -4.15 -22.47
C ARG A 24 -12.91 -5.56 -22.73
N GLU A 25 -12.05 -6.58 -22.65
CA GLU A 25 -12.41 -7.98 -22.91
C GLU A 25 -13.56 -8.48 -22.01
N LEU A 26 -13.56 -8.09 -20.73
CA LEU A 26 -14.60 -8.47 -19.78
C LEU A 26 -15.88 -7.64 -19.93
N LEU A 27 -15.76 -6.35 -20.22
CA LEU A 27 -16.82 -5.36 -20.04
C LEU A 27 -17.51 -4.97 -21.35
N GLU A 28 -16.89 -5.21 -22.53
CA GLU A 28 -17.46 -4.84 -23.81
C GLU A 28 -18.77 -5.58 -24.08
N GLY A 29 -19.80 -4.83 -24.44
CA GLY A 29 -21.15 -5.37 -24.67
C GLY A 29 -21.93 -5.72 -23.40
N SER A 30 -21.39 -5.44 -22.20
CA SER A 30 -22.12 -5.59 -20.94
C SER A 30 -22.99 -4.36 -20.62
N GLN A 31 -23.92 -4.52 -19.66
CA GLN A 31 -24.75 -3.43 -19.14
C GLN A 31 -24.13 -2.73 -17.92
N VAL A 32 -22.87 -3.07 -17.57
CA VAL A 32 -22.18 -2.56 -16.37
C VAL A 32 -22.01 -1.05 -16.45
N LYS A 33 -22.51 -0.34 -15.42
CA LYS A 33 -22.41 1.11 -15.27
C LYS A 33 -21.51 1.51 -14.10
N PHE A 34 -21.26 0.58 -13.18
CA PHE A 34 -20.51 0.87 -11.96
C PHE A 34 -19.60 -0.30 -11.55
N ILE A 35 -18.38 0.02 -11.13
CA ILE A 35 -17.43 -0.97 -10.60
C ILE A 35 -16.92 -0.47 -9.26
N ALA A 36 -17.06 -1.27 -8.20
CA ALA A 36 -16.41 -1.05 -6.92
C ALA A 36 -15.35 -2.12 -6.68
N THR A 37 -14.13 -1.70 -6.36
CA THR A 37 -13.12 -2.65 -5.89
C THR A 37 -12.90 -2.52 -4.40
N ALA A 38 -13.05 -3.63 -3.67
CA ALA A 38 -12.78 -3.71 -2.24
C ALA A 38 -11.27 -3.82 -1.96
N THR A 39 -10.48 -2.94 -2.61
CA THR A 39 -9.02 -2.85 -2.51
C THR A 39 -8.58 -1.40 -2.60
N ILE A 40 -7.37 -1.11 -2.16
CA ILE A 40 -6.74 0.20 -2.32
C ILE A 40 -6.20 0.35 -3.74
N GLY A 41 -5.36 -0.61 -4.18
CA GLY A 41 -4.85 -0.68 -5.54
C GLY A 41 -5.95 -1.01 -6.55
N TYR A 42 -5.85 -0.45 -7.74
CA TYR A 42 -6.82 -0.59 -8.83
C TYR A 42 -6.19 -0.96 -10.18
N ASP A 43 -4.97 -1.51 -10.17
CA ASP A 43 -4.23 -1.92 -11.39
C ASP A 43 -4.98 -2.96 -12.25
N HIS A 44 -5.98 -3.61 -11.67
CA HIS A 44 -6.86 -4.57 -12.33
C HIS A 44 -8.08 -3.90 -13.00
N ILE A 45 -8.24 -2.57 -12.87
CA ILE A 45 -9.30 -1.78 -13.53
C ILE A 45 -8.67 -1.00 -14.68
N ASP A 46 -9.14 -1.22 -15.89
CA ASP A 46 -8.80 -0.41 -17.05
C ASP A 46 -9.57 0.93 -16.98
N VAL A 47 -8.92 1.90 -16.35
CA VAL A 47 -9.50 3.23 -16.08
C VAL A 47 -9.83 3.96 -17.38
N ASP A 48 -8.99 3.79 -18.41
CA ASP A 48 -9.18 4.47 -19.68
C ASP A 48 -10.40 3.88 -20.42
N TYR A 49 -10.50 2.56 -20.44
CA TYR A 49 -11.69 1.92 -21.00
C TYR A 49 -12.97 2.27 -20.22
N CYS A 50 -12.92 2.29 -18.88
CA CYS A 50 -14.07 2.71 -18.07
C CYS A 50 -14.53 4.13 -18.44
N ARG A 51 -13.59 5.05 -18.67
CA ARG A 51 -13.90 6.43 -19.09
C ARG A 51 -14.52 6.45 -20.49
N GLU A 52 -13.97 5.71 -21.45
CA GLU A 52 -14.53 5.59 -22.82
C GLU A 52 -15.94 5.02 -22.82
N ALA A 53 -16.19 3.98 -22.03
CA ALA A 53 -17.46 3.28 -21.95
C ALA A 53 -18.50 3.95 -21.04
N GLY A 54 -18.15 5.05 -20.35
CA GLY A 54 -19.04 5.73 -19.40
C GLY A 54 -19.28 4.94 -18.11
N ILE A 55 -18.39 4.02 -17.76
CA ILE A 55 -18.45 3.21 -16.54
C ILE A 55 -17.82 3.99 -15.39
N THR A 56 -18.58 4.25 -14.35
CA THR A 56 -18.05 4.83 -13.12
C THR A 56 -17.37 3.75 -12.29
N TRP A 57 -16.23 4.06 -11.68
CA TRP A 57 -15.57 3.12 -10.79
C TRP A 57 -15.09 3.80 -9.49
N THR A 58 -14.92 3.01 -8.44
CA THR A 58 -14.35 3.46 -7.17
C THR A 58 -13.50 2.36 -6.53
N ASN A 59 -12.50 2.77 -5.77
CA ASN A 59 -11.72 1.91 -4.88
C ASN A 59 -12.04 2.24 -3.41
N CYS A 60 -11.39 1.55 -2.46
CA CYS A 60 -11.65 1.73 -1.03
C CYS A 60 -10.33 2.05 -0.27
N PRO A 61 -9.80 3.29 -0.38
CA PRO A 61 -8.57 3.68 0.30
C PRO A 61 -8.69 3.50 1.81
N GLY A 62 -7.71 2.82 2.42
CA GLY A 62 -7.65 2.64 3.88
C GLY A 62 -8.54 1.54 4.45
N CYS A 63 -9.38 0.86 3.66
CA CYS A 63 -10.31 -0.15 4.16
C CYS A 63 -9.64 -1.32 4.89
N ASN A 64 -8.41 -1.67 4.53
CA ASN A 64 -7.63 -2.74 5.15
C ASN A 64 -6.50 -2.24 6.07
N ALA A 65 -6.41 -0.93 6.32
CA ALA A 65 -5.29 -0.35 7.05
C ALA A 65 -5.15 -0.91 8.47
N GLY A 66 -6.27 -1.16 9.17
CA GLY A 66 -6.26 -1.81 10.48
C GLY A 66 -5.77 -3.26 10.44
N SER A 67 -6.12 -4.02 9.39
CA SER A 67 -5.64 -5.41 9.25
C SER A 67 -4.13 -5.45 8.96
N VAL A 68 -3.60 -4.50 8.20
CA VAL A 68 -2.15 -4.41 7.95
C VAL A 68 -1.41 -3.97 9.22
N GLU A 69 -1.94 -2.99 9.96
CA GLU A 69 -1.41 -2.60 11.27
C GLU A 69 -1.32 -3.82 12.20
N GLN A 70 -2.41 -4.58 12.34
CA GLN A 70 -2.44 -5.79 13.17
C GLN A 70 -1.42 -6.83 12.72
N TYR A 71 -1.21 -7.00 11.42
CA TYR A 71 -0.18 -7.89 10.89
C TYR A 71 1.23 -7.43 11.31
N ILE A 72 1.56 -6.15 11.12
CA ILE A 72 2.87 -5.60 11.54
C ILE A 72 3.06 -5.73 13.06
N HIS A 73 2.02 -5.44 13.84
CA HIS A 73 2.05 -5.62 15.30
C HIS A 73 2.41 -7.07 15.66
N SER A 74 1.72 -8.04 15.04
CA SER A 74 1.99 -9.46 15.27
C SER A 74 3.42 -9.86 14.88
N VAL A 75 3.96 -9.32 13.79
CA VAL A 75 5.34 -9.56 13.35
C VAL A 75 6.34 -8.99 14.34
N LEU A 76 6.12 -7.77 14.86
CA LEU A 76 7.01 -7.16 15.86
C LEU A 76 7.05 -7.99 17.16
N LEU A 77 5.89 -8.45 17.65
CA LEU A 77 5.84 -9.33 18.83
C LEU A 77 6.51 -10.69 18.57
N LEU A 78 6.40 -11.21 17.35
CA LEU A 78 7.10 -12.44 16.98
C LEU A 78 8.63 -12.23 16.94
N LEU A 79 9.10 -11.12 16.39
CA LEU A 79 10.53 -10.75 16.40
C LEU A 79 11.05 -10.56 17.82
N GLN A 80 10.28 -9.95 18.70
CA GLN A 80 10.62 -9.86 20.13
C GLN A 80 10.77 -11.25 20.76
N HIS A 81 9.82 -12.14 20.52
CA HIS A 81 9.82 -13.49 21.11
C HIS A 81 10.91 -14.41 20.51
N GLU A 82 11.02 -14.45 19.17
CA GLU A 82 11.85 -15.43 18.46
C GLU A 82 13.29 -14.96 18.24
N LYS A 83 13.50 -13.63 18.13
CA LYS A 83 14.79 -13.03 17.80
C LYS A 83 15.36 -12.16 18.91
N GLY A 84 14.62 -11.96 20.01
CA GLY A 84 15.07 -11.15 21.13
C GLY A 84 15.10 -9.64 20.82
N LEU A 85 14.30 -9.16 19.83
CA LEU A 85 14.21 -7.75 19.52
C LEU A 85 13.64 -6.99 20.73
N GLU A 86 14.39 -6.06 21.28
CA GLU A 86 13.93 -5.21 22.39
C GLU A 86 13.20 -3.99 21.84
N LEU A 87 11.87 -4.05 21.72
CA LEU A 87 11.06 -3.03 21.05
C LEU A 87 11.31 -1.62 21.58
N GLU A 88 11.36 -1.45 22.92
CA GLU A 88 11.60 -0.14 23.56
C GLU A 88 12.99 0.46 23.30
N LYS A 89 13.93 -0.37 22.81
CA LYS A 89 15.28 0.07 22.46
C LYS A 89 15.51 0.15 20.95
N SER A 90 14.53 -0.32 20.17
CA SER A 90 14.64 -0.44 18.72
C SER A 90 14.00 0.73 17.98
N THR A 91 14.56 1.03 16.82
CA THR A 91 14.04 2.04 15.90
C THR A 91 13.32 1.37 14.72
N ILE A 92 12.10 1.81 14.44
CA ILE A 92 11.36 1.37 13.25
C ILE A 92 11.31 2.50 12.21
N GLY A 93 11.68 2.18 10.98
CA GLY A 93 11.53 3.04 9.81
C GLY A 93 10.23 2.75 9.07
N ILE A 94 9.42 3.77 8.85
CA ILE A 94 8.14 3.66 8.15
C ILE A 94 8.23 4.45 6.85
N VAL A 95 8.25 3.74 5.72
CA VAL A 95 8.31 4.31 4.37
C VAL A 95 6.91 4.34 3.77
N GLY A 96 6.38 5.54 3.55
CA GLY A 96 4.99 5.79 3.17
C GLY A 96 4.08 5.95 4.40
N VAL A 97 3.69 7.20 4.71
CA VAL A 97 2.93 7.55 5.92
C VAL A 97 1.48 7.94 5.55
N GLY A 98 0.84 7.07 4.75
CA GLY A 98 -0.57 7.15 4.39
C GLY A 98 -1.48 6.51 5.45
N HIS A 99 -2.61 5.93 5.02
CA HIS A 99 -3.58 5.29 5.92
C HIS A 99 -2.97 4.16 6.77
N VAL A 100 -2.11 3.33 6.19
CA VAL A 100 -1.44 2.23 6.90
C VAL A 100 -0.29 2.77 7.74
N GLY A 101 0.66 3.49 7.14
CA GLY A 101 1.87 3.96 7.82
C GLY A 101 1.56 4.83 9.04
N SER A 102 0.50 5.66 9.00
CA SER A 102 0.07 6.46 10.16
C SER A 102 -0.46 5.60 11.32
N ARG A 103 -1.10 4.46 11.03
CA ARG A 103 -1.54 3.52 12.07
C ARG A 103 -0.37 2.74 12.65
N VAL A 104 0.55 2.28 11.79
CA VAL A 104 1.78 1.59 12.21
C VAL A 104 2.65 2.51 13.06
N LYS A 105 2.77 3.80 12.69
CA LYS A 105 3.45 4.81 13.51
C LYS A 105 2.90 4.82 14.94
N ARG A 106 1.59 5.04 15.08
CA ARG A 106 0.96 5.11 16.41
C ARG A 106 1.17 3.83 17.22
N MET A 107 0.95 2.67 16.61
CA MET A 107 1.14 1.38 17.26
C MET A 107 2.59 1.18 17.70
N ALA A 108 3.58 1.53 16.88
CA ALA A 108 5.00 1.42 17.22
C ALA A 108 5.39 2.37 18.37
N GLU A 109 4.86 3.60 18.38
CA GLU A 109 5.03 4.55 19.49
C GLU A 109 4.41 4.01 20.80
N GLU A 110 3.23 3.37 20.73
CA GLU A 110 2.57 2.70 21.87
C GLU A 110 3.39 1.50 22.40
N LEU A 111 4.17 0.83 21.54
CA LEU A 111 5.12 -0.22 21.92
C LEU A 111 6.46 0.32 22.45
N GLY A 112 6.63 1.64 22.54
CA GLY A 112 7.84 2.29 23.05
C GLY A 112 8.99 2.38 22.04
N MET A 113 8.77 2.04 20.76
CA MET A 113 9.81 2.13 19.74
C MET A 113 10.13 3.58 19.37
N LYS A 114 11.39 3.86 18.99
CA LYS A 114 11.72 5.07 18.24
C LYS A 114 11.21 4.93 16.81
N VAL A 115 10.52 5.96 16.29
CA VAL A 115 9.94 5.93 14.95
C VAL A 115 10.59 6.96 14.06
N LEU A 116 11.11 6.53 12.91
CA LEU A 116 11.56 7.39 11.81
C LEU A 116 10.60 7.25 10.63
N LEU A 117 10.27 8.36 10.00
CA LEU A 117 9.28 8.46 8.94
C LEU A 117 9.92 8.91 7.63
N ASN A 118 9.58 8.24 6.53
CA ASN A 118 9.94 8.66 5.19
C ASN A 118 8.68 8.76 4.32
N ASP A 119 8.39 9.95 3.82
CA ASP A 119 7.29 10.20 2.87
C ASP A 119 7.65 11.44 2.03
N PRO A 120 8.46 11.29 0.95
CA PRO A 120 8.91 12.41 0.13
C PRO A 120 7.78 13.29 -0.41
N PRO A 121 6.64 12.76 -0.87
CA PRO A 121 5.50 13.59 -1.26
C PRO A 121 4.96 14.50 -0.16
N ARG A 122 4.99 14.07 1.09
CA ARG A 122 4.54 14.87 2.24
C ARG A 122 5.60 15.89 2.65
N ALA A 123 6.87 15.49 2.68
CA ALA A 123 7.98 16.40 2.94
C ALA A 123 8.04 17.57 1.94
N ASP A 124 7.83 17.30 0.65
CA ASP A 124 7.79 18.31 -0.40
C ASP A 124 6.60 19.29 -0.30
N ARG A 125 5.55 18.89 0.41
CA ARG A 125 4.44 19.80 0.75
C ARG A 125 4.72 20.66 1.98
N GLY A 126 5.92 20.55 2.57
CA GLY A 126 6.33 21.31 3.75
C GLY A 126 5.90 20.69 5.09
N GLU A 127 5.47 19.42 5.09
CA GLU A 127 5.21 18.70 6.33
C GLU A 127 6.54 18.28 6.98
N GLU A 128 6.68 18.50 8.27
CA GLU A 128 7.92 18.21 9.02
C GLU A 128 7.93 16.79 9.62
N GLY A 129 9.12 16.35 10.05
CA GLY A 129 9.31 15.07 10.76
C GLY A 129 9.62 13.89 9.84
N PHE A 130 9.96 14.14 8.58
CA PHE A 130 10.41 13.12 7.64
C PHE A 130 11.92 13.15 7.46
N VAL A 131 12.50 11.97 7.28
CA VAL A 131 13.91 11.76 6.94
C VAL A 131 14.03 11.14 5.55
N ASP A 132 15.22 11.16 4.98
CA ASP A 132 15.52 10.48 3.72
C ASP A 132 15.60 8.95 3.90
N LEU A 133 15.57 8.23 2.79
CA LEU A 133 15.59 6.77 2.81
C LEU A 133 16.95 6.22 3.27
N GLU A 134 18.03 6.96 3.04
CA GLU A 134 19.38 6.62 3.49
C GLU A 134 19.47 6.66 5.02
N THR A 135 18.87 7.65 5.65
CA THR A 135 18.77 7.71 7.12
C THR A 135 17.93 6.54 7.67
N ILE A 136 16.84 6.16 7.00
CA ILE A 136 16.05 4.97 7.35
C ILE A 136 16.92 3.71 7.29
N ALA A 137 17.68 3.52 6.21
CA ALA A 137 18.54 2.35 6.04
C ALA A 137 19.63 2.25 7.14
N ARG A 138 20.21 3.38 7.53
CA ARG A 138 21.30 3.42 8.50
C ARG A 138 20.87 3.34 9.97
N GLU A 139 19.69 3.87 10.31
CA GLU A 139 19.32 4.07 11.73
C GLU A 139 18.21 3.15 12.22
N CYS A 140 17.61 2.31 11.38
CA CYS A 140 16.46 1.51 11.77
C CYS A 140 16.81 0.02 11.90
N ASP A 141 16.38 -0.58 13.01
CA ASP A 141 16.46 -2.02 13.25
C ASP A 141 15.39 -2.78 12.49
N VAL A 142 14.27 -2.13 12.21
CA VAL A 142 13.12 -2.66 11.45
C VAL A 142 12.66 -1.63 10.44
N ILE A 143 12.42 -2.04 9.20
CA ILE A 143 11.90 -1.15 8.15
C ILE A 143 10.62 -1.75 7.56
N THR A 144 9.59 -0.93 7.41
CA THR A 144 8.32 -1.35 6.82
C THR A 144 7.86 -0.38 5.72
N PHE A 145 7.40 -0.93 4.60
CA PHE A 145 7.04 -0.18 3.40
C PHE A 145 5.54 -0.20 3.16
N HIS A 146 4.94 0.98 3.07
CA HIS A 146 3.50 1.20 2.87
C HIS A 146 3.21 2.17 1.72
N THR A 147 4.04 2.12 0.69
CA THR A 147 3.93 2.98 -0.49
C THR A 147 3.04 2.36 -1.57
N PRO A 148 2.35 3.16 -2.39
CA PRO A 148 1.73 2.66 -3.61
C PRO A 148 2.81 2.25 -4.63
N LEU A 149 2.45 1.39 -5.59
CA LEU A 149 3.34 1.05 -6.70
C LEU A 149 3.32 2.15 -7.77
N ASN A 150 4.35 2.99 -7.78
CA ASN A 150 4.57 4.01 -8.80
C ASN A 150 5.75 3.60 -9.69
N ARG A 151 5.50 3.40 -10.99
CA ARG A 151 6.52 2.92 -11.93
C ARG A 151 7.44 4.01 -12.46
N GLY A 152 7.16 5.27 -12.19
CA GLY A 152 7.98 6.39 -12.68
C GLY A 152 7.58 7.72 -12.04
N GLY A 153 8.25 8.80 -12.47
CA GLY A 153 8.09 10.14 -11.91
C GLY A 153 8.95 10.40 -10.67
N LYS A 154 8.80 11.60 -10.10
CA LYS A 154 9.60 12.06 -8.95
C LYS A 154 9.53 11.12 -7.74
N TYR A 155 8.42 10.44 -7.54
CA TYR A 155 8.17 9.57 -6.38
C TYR A 155 7.95 8.12 -6.83
N ALA A 156 8.81 7.63 -7.75
CA ALA A 156 8.80 6.24 -8.15
C ALA A 156 9.10 5.31 -6.95
N THR A 157 8.34 4.22 -6.87
CA THR A 157 8.48 3.22 -5.80
C THR A 157 8.76 1.82 -6.35
N TYR A 158 8.76 1.69 -7.69
CA TYR A 158 9.09 0.44 -8.36
C TYR A 158 10.56 0.11 -8.10
N HIS A 159 10.82 -1.05 -7.53
CA HIS A 159 12.15 -1.49 -7.06
C HIS A 159 12.79 -0.51 -6.06
N LEU A 160 12.00 0.11 -5.19
CA LEU A 160 12.50 0.99 -4.15
C LEU A 160 13.46 0.28 -3.17
N VAL A 161 13.23 -1.02 -2.94
CA VAL A 161 14.13 -1.92 -2.23
C VAL A 161 14.87 -2.72 -3.30
N ASP A 162 16.02 -2.23 -3.71
CA ASP A 162 16.94 -2.87 -4.65
C ASP A 162 18.18 -3.43 -3.93
N GLU A 163 19.12 -3.96 -4.71
CA GLU A 163 20.35 -4.51 -4.16
C GLU A 163 21.18 -3.44 -3.42
N ASP A 164 21.27 -2.23 -3.97
CA ASP A 164 22.04 -1.13 -3.38
C ASP A 164 21.45 -0.73 -2.02
N PHE A 165 20.10 -0.64 -1.94
CA PHE A 165 19.41 -0.40 -0.67
C PHE A 165 19.67 -1.53 0.34
N LEU A 166 19.58 -2.80 -0.08
CA LEU A 166 19.82 -3.94 0.80
C LEU A 166 21.28 -3.99 1.30
N PHE A 167 22.24 -3.62 0.47
CA PHE A 167 23.65 -3.53 0.87
C PHE A 167 23.95 -2.31 1.77
N SER A 168 23.08 -1.32 1.83
CA SER A 168 23.20 -0.15 2.72
C SER A 168 22.65 -0.40 4.12
N LEU A 169 22.01 -1.53 4.37
CA LEU A 169 21.54 -1.92 5.70
C LEU A 169 22.73 -2.44 6.52
N GLU A 170 23.02 -1.77 7.62
CA GLU A 170 24.09 -2.16 8.57
C GLU A 170 23.59 -3.13 9.65
#